data_4bae7680849253df69bf2e081665815b
#
_entry.id   4bae7680849253df69bf2e081665815b
#
_cell.length_a   1.000
_cell.length_b   1.000
_cell.length_c   1.000
_cell.angle_alpha   90.00
_cell.angle_beta   90.00
_cell.angle_gamma   90.00
#
_symmetry.space_group_name_H-M   'P 1'
#
loop_
_entity.id
_entity.type
_entity.pdbx_description
1 polymer ?
#
loop_
_entity_poly.entity_id
_entity_poly.type
_entity_poly.pdbx_seq_one_letter_code
_entity_poly.pdbx_strand_id
1 'polypeptide(L)'
;MNIQQLRYIVAIDRFRNFARAADACNISQPTLSAMLVKLEDELDVRIFDRTNKVVKPTSVGERIIRQAQKALMETDRINELITESKGTIDGQFTLSVGPTIAPYLLPRFIKHYRQSYPSVELTVKEMKADHMLEAILNCEIDAGIAISNNARQGVLEMPLYTERFYVYLAESCWRKLPVFKPENLEHENMWIMKEAQCLRDSAFSFCKARGKGHHIYEAGSIETLIRIVDENGGYTIIPEMHLPFLSEKQAGNVREIQGDYLSQRRISLYIKDDYIRQRMLNT
;
A
#
# COMPACT_ATOMS: atom_id res chain seq x y z
N MET A 1 15.31 29.42 10.29
CA MET A 1 14.38 28.41 9.75
C MET A 1 13.03 28.54 10.43
N ASN A 2 11.90 28.47 9.66
CA ASN A 2 10.54 28.55 10.17
C ASN A 2 9.60 27.55 9.46
N ILE A 3 8.37 27.33 10.01
CA ILE A 3 7.39 26.36 9.51
C ILE A 3 7.03 26.59 8.04
N GLN A 4 6.94 27.87 7.62
CA GLN A 4 6.59 28.19 6.24
C GLN A 4 7.69 27.75 5.26
N GLN A 5 8.95 27.88 5.62
CA GLN A 5 10.08 27.40 4.82
C GLN A 5 10.07 25.86 4.71
N LEU A 6 9.67 25.14 5.78
CA LEU A 6 9.50 23.69 5.73
C LEU A 6 8.39 23.30 4.74
N ARG A 7 7.25 24.00 4.73
CA ARG A 7 6.18 23.78 3.75
C ARG A 7 6.68 23.98 2.32
N TYR A 8 7.51 25.00 2.08
CA TYR A 8 8.05 25.28 0.75
C TYR A 8 8.94 24.14 0.22
N ILE A 9 9.87 23.63 1.02
CA ILE A 9 10.76 22.53 0.58
C ILE A 9 9.99 21.24 0.35
N VAL A 10 8.98 20.95 1.15
CA VAL A 10 8.10 19.79 0.95
C VAL A 10 7.26 19.94 -0.33
N ALA A 11 6.73 21.14 -0.62
CA ALA A 11 5.99 21.39 -1.86
C ALA A 11 6.91 21.27 -3.10
N ILE A 12 8.13 21.81 -3.07
CA ILE A 12 9.09 21.68 -4.17
C ILE A 12 9.42 20.21 -4.43
N ASP A 13 9.62 19.43 -3.41
CA ASP A 13 9.89 17.99 -3.53
C ASP A 13 8.69 17.23 -4.13
N ARG A 14 7.47 17.53 -3.68
CA ARG A 14 6.24 16.91 -4.17
C ARG A 14 5.98 17.18 -5.65
N PHE A 15 6.14 18.43 -6.07
CA PHE A 15 5.79 18.84 -7.44
C PHE A 15 6.97 18.76 -8.42
N ARG A 16 8.21 18.69 -7.94
CA ARG A 16 9.45 18.72 -8.75
C ARG A 16 9.49 19.89 -9.76
N ASN A 17 8.73 20.95 -9.46
CA ASN A 17 8.53 22.11 -10.30
C ASN A 17 8.24 23.33 -9.42
N PHE A 18 9.05 24.40 -9.56
CA PHE A 18 8.91 25.59 -8.73
C PHE A 18 7.60 26.36 -8.94
N ALA A 19 7.10 26.44 -10.18
CA ALA A 19 5.86 27.15 -10.45
C ALA A 19 4.67 26.44 -9.78
N ARG A 20 4.54 25.13 -9.99
CA ARG A 20 3.48 24.31 -9.38
C ARG A 20 3.57 24.29 -7.85
N ALA A 21 4.79 24.27 -7.30
CA ALA A 21 4.99 24.31 -5.86
C ALA A 21 4.60 25.69 -5.28
N ALA A 22 4.90 26.78 -6.00
CA ALA A 22 4.51 28.13 -5.61
C ALA A 22 3.00 28.32 -5.63
N ASP A 23 2.32 27.84 -6.68
CA ASP A 23 0.86 27.85 -6.78
C ASP A 23 0.23 27.07 -5.60
N ALA A 24 0.75 25.88 -5.27
CA ALA A 24 0.28 25.08 -4.14
C ALA A 24 0.52 25.75 -2.77
N CYS A 25 1.50 26.65 -2.69
CA CYS A 25 1.79 27.44 -1.47
C CYS A 25 1.12 28.82 -1.47
N ASN A 26 0.32 29.17 -2.49
CA ASN A 26 -0.32 30.47 -2.68
C ASN A 26 0.66 31.65 -2.68
N ILE A 27 1.81 31.49 -3.32
CA ILE A 27 2.84 32.54 -3.46
C ILE A 27 3.37 32.59 -4.89
N SER A 28 4.13 33.66 -5.22
CA SER A 28 4.79 33.74 -6.52
C SER A 28 6.03 32.82 -6.58
N GLN A 29 6.35 32.30 -7.78
CA GLN A 29 7.54 31.48 -7.99
C GLN A 29 8.84 32.22 -7.60
N PRO A 30 9.06 33.51 -7.90
CA PRO A 30 10.23 34.24 -7.43
C PRO A 30 10.35 34.28 -5.90
N THR A 31 9.22 34.43 -5.20
CA THR A 31 9.18 34.44 -3.72
C THR A 31 9.58 33.06 -3.19
N LEU A 32 9.02 31.97 -3.74
CA LEU A 32 9.39 30.61 -3.35
C LEU A 32 10.89 30.35 -3.55
N SER A 33 11.42 30.75 -4.71
CA SER A 33 12.84 30.59 -5.04
C SER A 33 13.74 31.35 -4.09
N ALA A 34 13.41 32.61 -3.78
CA ALA A 34 14.18 33.45 -2.84
C ALA A 34 14.15 32.85 -1.41
N MET A 35 12.99 32.34 -0.96
CA MET A 35 12.87 31.70 0.35
C MET A 35 13.68 30.40 0.45
N LEU A 36 13.73 29.62 -0.64
CA LEU A 36 14.58 28.43 -0.67
C LEU A 36 16.06 28.80 -0.60
N VAL A 37 16.53 29.79 -1.39
CA VAL A 37 17.94 30.26 -1.33
C VAL A 37 18.28 30.71 0.08
N LYS A 38 17.42 31.52 0.70
CA LYS A 38 17.63 31.99 2.07
C LYS A 38 17.73 30.83 3.08
N LEU A 39 16.92 29.79 2.92
CA LEU A 39 16.98 28.61 3.79
C LEU A 39 18.26 27.81 3.56
N GLU A 40 18.66 27.58 2.30
CA GLU A 40 19.90 26.89 1.95
C GLU A 40 21.13 27.63 2.48
N ASP A 41 21.14 28.96 2.38
CA ASP A 41 22.23 29.81 2.90
C ASP A 41 22.25 29.81 4.44
N GLU A 42 21.08 29.84 5.11
CA GLU A 42 20.99 29.75 6.57
C GLU A 42 21.50 28.41 7.12
N LEU A 43 21.23 27.31 6.38
CA LEU A 43 21.66 25.98 6.77
C LEU A 43 23.05 25.59 6.25
N ASP A 44 23.65 26.42 5.40
CA ASP A 44 24.91 26.17 4.69
C ASP A 44 24.90 24.82 3.94
N VAL A 45 23.75 24.49 3.32
CA VAL A 45 23.57 23.25 2.51
C VAL A 45 22.68 23.49 1.30
N ARG A 46 22.94 22.76 0.22
CA ARG A 46 22.03 22.73 -0.93
C ARG A 46 21.01 21.60 -0.73
N ILE A 47 19.73 21.98 -0.66
CA ILE A 47 18.61 21.04 -0.50
C ILE A 47 18.22 20.45 -1.85
N PHE A 48 18.25 21.27 -2.92
CA PHE A 48 17.89 20.84 -4.27
C PHE A 48 19.01 21.08 -5.27
N ASP A 49 19.21 20.09 -6.15
CA ASP A 49 20.02 20.25 -7.36
C ASP A 49 19.16 20.92 -8.44
N ARG A 50 19.67 22.05 -8.97
CA ARG A 50 19.04 22.88 -10.00
C ARG A 50 19.75 22.79 -11.36
N THR A 51 20.77 21.93 -11.48
CA THR A 51 21.58 21.84 -12.72
C THR A 51 20.82 21.19 -13.85
N ASN A 52 19.77 20.41 -13.54
CA ASN A 52 18.94 19.69 -14.49
C ASN A 52 17.56 20.36 -14.69
N LYS A 53 16.91 20.09 -15.85
CA LYS A 53 15.54 20.55 -16.13
C LYS A 53 14.50 20.11 -15.08
N VAL A 54 14.77 19.01 -14.37
CA VAL A 54 13.91 18.50 -13.29
C VAL A 54 14.60 18.74 -11.95
N VAL A 55 13.92 19.43 -11.06
CA VAL A 55 14.40 19.71 -9.69
C VAL A 55 14.45 18.40 -8.92
N LYS A 56 15.62 18.04 -8.41
CA LYS A 56 15.82 16.85 -7.57
C LYS A 56 16.45 17.24 -6.23
N PRO A 57 16.06 16.62 -5.12
CA PRO A 57 16.76 16.83 -3.86
C PRO A 57 18.18 16.26 -3.93
N THR A 58 19.08 16.85 -3.19
CA THR A 58 20.39 16.27 -2.90
C THR A 58 20.25 15.17 -1.85
N SER A 59 21.27 14.34 -1.62
CA SER A 59 21.24 13.31 -0.57
C SER A 59 21.01 13.88 0.84
N VAL A 60 21.57 15.07 1.12
CA VAL A 60 21.30 15.81 2.36
C VAL A 60 19.88 16.41 2.32
N GLY A 61 19.46 16.94 1.16
CA GLY A 61 18.14 17.49 0.93
C GLY A 61 17.04 16.49 1.21
N GLU A 62 17.15 15.23 0.77
CA GLU A 62 16.19 14.17 1.07
C GLU A 62 16.01 13.95 2.58
N ARG A 63 17.10 13.98 3.34
CA ARG A 63 17.05 13.82 4.80
C ARG A 63 16.37 15.01 5.47
N ILE A 64 16.69 16.24 5.01
CA ILE A 64 16.07 17.48 5.51
C ILE A 64 14.58 17.49 5.19
N ILE A 65 14.18 17.13 3.96
CA ILE A 65 12.77 17.10 3.55
C ILE A 65 11.97 16.08 4.37
N ARG A 66 12.51 14.87 4.58
CA ARG A 66 11.86 13.88 5.47
C ARG A 66 11.67 14.41 6.90
N GLN A 67 12.66 15.10 7.43
CA GLN A 67 12.55 15.70 8.76
C GLN A 67 11.57 16.89 8.79
N ALA A 68 11.51 17.67 7.72
CA ALA A 68 10.55 18.76 7.56
C ALA A 68 9.10 18.22 7.49
N GLN A 69 8.86 17.13 6.78
CA GLN A 69 7.55 16.46 6.74
C GLN A 69 7.10 16.05 8.14
N LYS A 70 8.00 15.42 8.93
CA LYS A 70 7.70 15.06 10.32
C LYS A 70 7.38 16.29 11.18
N ALA A 71 8.16 17.35 11.08
CA ALA A 71 7.93 18.57 11.84
C ALA A 71 6.61 19.24 11.48
N LEU A 72 6.23 19.27 10.19
CA LEU A 72 4.94 19.79 9.74
C LEU A 72 3.78 18.97 10.28
N MET A 73 3.90 17.65 10.27
CA MET A 73 2.90 16.78 10.84
C MET A 73 2.70 17.03 12.33
N GLU A 74 3.78 17.23 13.12
CA GLU A 74 3.66 17.59 14.52
C GLU A 74 2.95 18.95 14.73
N THR A 75 3.11 19.90 13.81
CA THR A 75 2.33 21.15 13.87
C THR A 75 0.85 20.95 13.51
N ASP A 76 0.55 20.07 12.58
CA ASP A 76 -0.84 19.75 12.21
C ASP A 76 -1.56 19.00 13.36
N ARG A 77 -0.82 18.23 14.17
CA ARG A 77 -1.34 17.62 15.41
C ARG A 77 -2.00 18.61 16.37
N ILE A 78 -1.47 19.83 16.48
CA ILE A 78 -2.06 20.87 17.32
C ILE A 78 -3.48 21.19 16.85
N ASN A 79 -3.69 21.30 15.54
CA ASN A 79 -5.01 21.54 14.97
C ASN A 79 -5.95 20.36 15.21
N GLU A 80 -5.43 19.14 15.17
CA GLU A 80 -6.20 17.92 15.44
C GLU A 80 -6.68 17.82 16.87
N LEU A 81 -5.84 18.15 17.84
CA LEU A 81 -6.26 18.23 19.25
C LEU A 81 -7.41 19.22 19.45
N ILE A 82 -7.42 20.34 18.71
CA ILE A 82 -8.50 21.31 18.73
C ILE A 82 -9.77 20.73 18.11
N THR A 83 -9.66 20.06 16.96
CA THR A 83 -10.79 19.41 16.27
C THR A 83 -11.35 18.26 17.11
N GLU A 84 -10.48 17.48 17.74
CA GLU A 84 -10.88 16.43 18.67
C GLU A 84 -11.70 16.96 19.84
N SER A 85 -11.33 18.12 20.38
CA SER A 85 -12.07 18.77 21.47
C SER A 85 -13.48 19.21 21.04
N LYS A 86 -13.69 19.50 19.74
CA LYS A 86 -14.99 19.91 19.16
C LYS A 86 -15.89 18.73 18.79
N GLY A 87 -15.39 17.49 18.86
CA GLY A 87 -16.18 16.29 18.59
C GLY A 87 -16.47 16.02 17.11
N THR A 88 -15.90 16.79 16.18
CA THR A 88 -16.07 16.61 14.73
C THR A 88 -15.01 15.66 14.17
N ILE A 89 -15.38 14.86 13.15
CA ILE A 89 -14.45 14.04 12.38
C ILE A 89 -14.38 14.69 11.00
N ASP A 90 -13.31 15.42 10.75
CA ASP A 90 -13.05 16.13 9.50
C ASP A 90 -11.56 16.16 9.15
N GLY A 91 -11.21 16.68 7.99
CA GLY A 91 -9.85 16.80 7.50
C GLY A 91 -9.46 15.75 6.45
N GLN A 92 -8.17 15.62 6.21
CA GLN A 92 -7.64 14.70 5.19
C GLN A 92 -7.22 13.37 5.83
N PHE A 93 -7.54 12.26 5.17
CA PHE A 93 -7.12 10.92 5.56
C PHE A 93 -6.59 10.16 4.35
N THR A 94 -5.34 9.72 4.41
CA THR A 94 -4.71 8.95 3.34
C THR A 94 -4.53 7.51 3.78
N LEU A 95 -5.30 6.61 3.15
CA LEU A 95 -5.23 5.16 3.36
C LEU A 95 -4.44 4.51 2.22
N SER A 96 -3.52 3.62 2.56
CA SER A 96 -2.91 2.73 1.58
C SER A 96 -3.40 1.30 1.74
N VAL A 97 -3.60 0.59 0.64
CA VAL A 97 -4.04 -0.81 0.65
C VAL A 97 -3.16 -1.65 -0.26
N GLY A 98 -2.83 -2.85 0.19
CA GLY A 98 -2.04 -3.80 -0.60
C GLY A 98 -2.76 -4.22 -1.90
N PRO A 99 -2.05 -4.36 -3.05
CA PRO A 99 -2.66 -4.62 -4.35
C PRO A 99 -3.51 -5.89 -4.42
N THR A 100 -3.20 -6.90 -3.61
CA THR A 100 -3.97 -8.15 -3.55
C THR A 100 -5.18 -8.08 -2.60
N ILE A 101 -5.43 -6.94 -1.97
CA ILE A 101 -6.53 -6.68 -1.04
C ILE A 101 -7.47 -5.62 -1.62
N ALA A 102 -6.89 -4.61 -2.27
CA ALA A 102 -7.58 -3.45 -2.81
C ALA A 102 -8.82 -3.77 -3.66
N PRO A 103 -8.79 -4.71 -4.63
CA PRO A 103 -9.91 -4.95 -5.54
C PRO A 103 -11.24 -5.31 -4.87
N TYR A 104 -11.21 -5.98 -3.74
CA TYR A 104 -12.44 -6.40 -3.05
C TYR A 104 -12.74 -5.61 -1.77
N LEU A 105 -11.74 -5.04 -1.13
CA LEU A 105 -11.94 -4.22 0.07
C LEU A 105 -12.38 -2.80 -0.29
N LEU A 106 -11.67 -2.13 -1.20
CA LEU A 106 -11.87 -0.70 -1.47
C LEU A 106 -13.26 -0.35 -1.97
N PRO A 107 -13.90 -1.08 -2.90
CA PRO A 107 -15.22 -0.69 -3.40
C PRO A 107 -16.28 -0.62 -2.29
N ARG A 108 -16.23 -1.55 -1.33
CA ARG A 108 -17.16 -1.58 -0.18
C ARG A 108 -16.78 -0.53 0.86
N PHE A 109 -15.49 -0.44 1.19
CA PHE A 109 -14.96 0.52 2.16
C PHE A 109 -15.25 1.96 1.76
N ILE A 110 -14.88 2.38 0.54
CA ILE A 110 -15.05 3.75 0.06
C ILE A 110 -16.52 4.16 0.08
N LYS A 111 -17.42 3.28 -0.39
CA LYS A 111 -18.86 3.55 -0.37
C LYS A 111 -19.36 3.83 1.04
N HIS A 112 -19.01 2.96 1.99
CA HIS A 112 -19.47 3.06 3.38
C HIS A 112 -18.84 4.27 4.08
N TYR A 113 -17.54 4.45 3.93
CA TYR A 113 -16.78 5.53 4.54
C TYR A 113 -17.29 6.92 4.11
N ARG A 114 -17.52 7.14 2.82
CA ARG A 114 -18.05 8.41 2.31
C ARG A 114 -19.46 8.73 2.80
N GLN A 115 -20.29 7.72 3.03
CA GLN A 115 -21.62 7.91 3.59
C GLN A 115 -21.58 8.28 5.07
N SER A 116 -20.68 7.65 5.81
CA SER A 116 -20.58 7.85 7.27
C SER A 116 -19.79 9.11 7.65
N TYR A 117 -18.78 9.46 6.84
CA TYR A 117 -17.84 10.56 7.13
C TYR A 117 -17.67 11.51 5.94
N PRO A 118 -18.75 12.23 5.52
CA PRO A 118 -18.73 13.07 4.33
C PRO A 118 -17.78 14.28 4.44
N SER A 119 -17.42 14.68 5.66
CA SER A 119 -16.49 15.79 5.92
C SER A 119 -15.02 15.40 5.86
N VAL A 120 -14.71 14.10 5.69
CA VAL A 120 -13.33 13.63 5.54
C VAL A 120 -12.96 13.52 4.08
N GLU A 121 -11.88 14.19 3.69
CA GLU A 121 -11.26 14.05 2.36
C GLU A 121 -10.41 12.78 2.32
N LEU A 122 -11.00 11.67 1.87
CA LEU A 122 -10.34 10.38 1.76
C LEU A 122 -9.50 10.29 0.50
N THR A 123 -8.18 10.08 0.65
CA THR A 123 -7.27 9.69 -0.42
C THR A 123 -6.90 8.22 -0.25
N VAL A 124 -7.06 7.42 -1.32
CA VAL A 124 -6.67 6.00 -1.31
C VAL A 124 -5.51 5.77 -2.28
N LYS A 125 -4.51 5.01 -1.83
CA LYS A 125 -3.34 4.62 -2.61
C LYS A 125 -3.17 3.10 -2.57
N GLU A 126 -2.70 2.50 -3.66
CA GLU A 126 -2.26 1.12 -3.66
C GLU A 126 -0.75 1.06 -3.53
N MET A 127 -0.24 0.35 -2.52
CA MET A 127 1.20 0.21 -2.27
C MET A 127 1.55 -1.20 -1.80
N LYS A 128 2.77 -1.63 -2.15
CA LYS A 128 3.39 -2.82 -1.55
C LYS A 128 3.69 -2.57 -0.06
N ALA A 129 3.64 -3.62 0.75
CA ALA A 129 3.79 -3.52 2.20
C ALA A 129 5.05 -2.78 2.64
N ASP A 130 6.21 -3.06 2.03
CA ASP A 130 7.47 -2.39 2.40
C ASP A 130 7.42 -0.86 2.17
N HIS A 131 6.92 -0.43 1.00
CA HIS A 131 6.75 0.99 0.69
C HIS A 131 5.67 1.64 1.57
N MET A 132 4.61 0.90 1.89
CA MET A 132 3.55 1.34 2.80
C MET A 132 4.09 1.64 4.19
N LEU A 133 4.91 0.74 4.76
CA LEU A 133 5.51 0.93 6.08
C LEU A 133 6.48 2.12 6.10
N GLU A 134 7.25 2.32 5.03
CA GLU A 134 8.09 3.51 4.89
C GLU A 134 7.26 4.79 4.80
N ALA A 135 6.19 4.78 4.02
CA ALA A 135 5.29 5.91 3.88
C ALA A 135 4.59 6.27 5.22
N ILE A 136 4.22 5.27 6.03
CA ILE A 136 3.70 5.48 7.40
C ILE A 136 4.76 6.15 8.29
N LEU A 137 5.98 5.62 8.31
CA LEU A 137 7.08 6.18 9.12
C LEU A 137 7.47 7.59 8.69
N ASN A 138 7.37 7.89 7.40
CA ASN A 138 7.62 9.21 6.84
C ASN A 138 6.39 10.13 6.90
N CYS A 139 5.24 9.63 7.40
CA CYS A 139 4.01 10.40 7.50
C CYS A 139 3.44 10.87 6.15
N GLU A 140 3.68 10.09 5.09
CA GLU A 140 3.15 10.31 3.74
C GLU A 140 1.74 9.72 3.59
N ILE A 141 1.37 8.80 4.48
CA ILE A 141 0.04 8.19 4.62
C ILE A 141 -0.30 8.03 6.11
N ASP A 142 -1.58 8.05 6.42
CA ASP A 142 -2.08 7.92 7.79
C ASP A 142 -2.16 6.47 8.25
N ALA A 143 -2.62 5.59 7.37
CA ALA A 143 -2.79 4.18 7.67
C ALA A 143 -2.54 3.30 6.45
N GLY A 144 -2.26 2.03 6.69
CA GLY A 144 -2.06 1.04 5.65
C GLY A 144 -2.73 -0.30 5.97
N ILE A 145 -3.32 -0.96 4.97
CA ILE A 145 -3.88 -2.30 5.10
C ILE A 145 -3.07 -3.27 4.24
N ALA A 146 -2.43 -4.23 4.87
CA ALA A 146 -1.57 -5.21 4.22
C ALA A 146 -1.64 -6.58 4.90
N ILE A 147 -0.97 -7.56 4.30
CA ILE A 147 -0.78 -8.88 4.90
C ILE A 147 0.09 -8.75 6.15
N SER A 148 -0.33 -9.40 7.24
CA SER A 148 0.42 -9.52 8.49
C SER A 148 1.75 -10.24 8.23
N ASN A 149 2.85 -9.65 8.61
CA ASN A 149 4.22 -10.23 8.67
C ASN A 149 5.31 -9.15 8.63
N ASN A 150 4.93 -7.88 8.73
CA ASN A 150 5.84 -6.75 8.50
C ASN A 150 6.04 -5.92 9.78
N ALA A 151 6.23 -6.59 10.94
CA ALA A 151 6.54 -5.88 12.17
C ALA A 151 7.78 -4.98 11.95
N ARG A 152 7.63 -3.68 12.15
CA ARG A 152 8.69 -2.69 12.01
C ARG A 152 8.65 -1.74 13.20
N GLN A 153 9.79 -1.41 13.74
CA GLN A 153 9.87 -0.46 14.84
C GLN A 153 9.25 0.89 14.43
N GLY A 154 8.41 1.46 15.29
CA GLY A 154 7.69 2.70 15.03
C GLY A 154 6.36 2.53 14.29
N VAL A 155 5.93 1.28 14.03
CA VAL A 155 4.64 0.98 13.42
C VAL A 155 3.87 0.01 14.30
N LEU A 156 2.63 0.36 14.60
CA LEU A 156 1.67 -0.51 15.29
C LEU A 156 0.90 -1.33 14.26
N GLU A 157 0.83 -2.64 14.49
CA GLU A 157 0.03 -3.57 13.70
C GLU A 157 -1.22 -3.97 14.47
N MET A 158 -2.39 -3.80 13.85
CA MET A 158 -3.69 -4.21 14.38
C MET A 158 -4.33 -5.24 13.47
N PRO A 159 -4.50 -6.50 13.90
CA PRO A 159 -5.17 -7.52 13.11
C PRO A 159 -6.62 -7.15 12.81
N LEU A 160 -7.04 -7.24 11.53
CA LEU A 160 -8.42 -6.99 11.10
C LEU A 160 -9.19 -8.29 10.89
N TYR A 161 -8.68 -9.17 10.02
CA TYR A 161 -9.32 -10.45 9.71
C TYR A 161 -8.32 -11.46 9.15
N THR A 162 -8.76 -12.71 9.09
CA THR A 162 -8.04 -13.80 8.43
C THR A 162 -8.87 -14.31 7.28
N GLU A 163 -8.27 -14.53 6.11
CA GLU A 163 -8.93 -15.13 4.94
C GLU A 163 -8.19 -16.37 4.48
N ARG A 164 -8.93 -17.31 3.90
CA ARG A 164 -8.38 -18.54 3.34
C ARG A 164 -7.88 -18.32 1.92
N PHE A 165 -7.02 -19.23 1.49
CA PHE A 165 -6.63 -19.36 0.10
C PHE A 165 -7.28 -20.57 -0.53
N TYR A 166 -7.57 -20.43 -1.81
CA TYR A 166 -8.08 -21.46 -2.69
C TYR A 166 -7.17 -21.63 -3.88
N VAL A 167 -7.16 -22.80 -4.48
CA VAL A 167 -6.49 -23.03 -5.74
C VAL A 167 -7.46 -22.81 -6.88
N TYR A 168 -7.05 -22.06 -7.87
CA TYR A 168 -7.73 -21.92 -9.14
C TYR A 168 -6.97 -22.75 -10.19
N LEU A 169 -7.65 -23.70 -10.80
CA LEU A 169 -7.09 -24.68 -11.73
C LEU A 169 -7.63 -24.44 -13.14
N ALA A 170 -6.80 -24.58 -14.17
CA ALA A 170 -7.30 -24.63 -15.53
C ALA A 170 -8.26 -25.81 -15.73
N GLU A 171 -9.25 -25.68 -16.62
CA GLU A 171 -10.26 -26.70 -16.87
C GLU A 171 -9.64 -28.05 -17.25
N SER A 172 -8.55 -28.05 -17.98
CA SER A 172 -7.79 -29.26 -18.35
C SER A 172 -7.20 -30.02 -17.15
N CYS A 173 -6.92 -29.30 -16.04
CA CYS A 173 -6.31 -29.86 -14.83
C CYS A 173 -7.37 -30.40 -13.87
N TRP A 174 -8.46 -29.68 -13.64
CA TRP A 174 -9.42 -30.04 -12.58
C TRP A 174 -10.28 -31.25 -12.89
N ARG A 175 -10.54 -31.59 -14.17
CA ARG A 175 -11.28 -32.79 -14.54
C ARG A 175 -10.65 -34.07 -14.02
N LYS A 176 -9.37 -34.05 -13.74
CA LYS A 176 -8.61 -35.19 -13.21
C LYS A 176 -8.50 -35.19 -11.69
N LEU A 177 -8.86 -34.09 -11.02
CA LEU A 177 -8.60 -33.89 -9.61
C LEU A 177 -9.84 -33.33 -8.89
N PRO A 178 -10.68 -34.19 -8.30
CA PRO A 178 -11.85 -33.75 -7.53
C PRO A 178 -11.44 -33.01 -6.24
N VAL A 179 -10.22 -33.25 -5.76
CA VAL A 179 -9.63 -32.68 -4.55
C VAL A 179 -8.23 -32.20 -4.84
N PHE A 180 -7.92 -30.97 -4.42
CA PHE A 180 -6.57 -30.44 -4.56
C PHE A 180 -5.69 -30.93 -3.42
N LYS A 181 -4.66 -31.71 -3.80
CA LYS A 181 -3.51 -31.99 -2.94
C LYS A 181 -2.27 -31.48 -3.66
N PRO A 182 -1.41 -30.70 -3.02
CA PRO A 182 -0.23 -30.13 -3.67
C PRO A 182 0.65 -31.18 -4.37
N GLU A 183 0.71 -32.37 -3.82
CA GLU A 183 1.49 -33.50 -4.35
C GLU A 183 0.99 -33.99 -5.73
N ASN A 184 -0.27 -33.75 -6.04
CA ASN A 184 -0.89 -34.19 -7.29
C ASN A 184 -0.56 -33.31 -8.49
N LEU A 185 0.04 -32.12 -8.27
CA LEU A 185 0.33 -31.13 -9.31
C LEU A 185 1.83 -30.94 -9.56
N GLU A 186 2.64 -31.96 -9.31
CA GLU A 186 4.11 -31.88 -9.48
C GLU A 186 4.57 -31.46 -10.88
N HIS A 187 3.76 -31.71 -11.90
CA HIS A 187 4.11 -31.46 -13.30
C HIS A 187 3.34 -30.27 -13.92
N GLU A 188 2.44 -29.65 -13.17
CA GLU A 188 1.62 -28.55 -13.68
C GLU A 188 2.29 -27.19 -13.42
N ASN A 189 2.10 -26.25 -14.34
CA ASN A 189 2.64 -24.92 -14.21
C ASN A 189 1.89 -24.13 -13.11
N MET A 190 2.64 -23.65 -12.12
CA MET A 190 2.13 -22.74 -11.11
C MET A 190 2.43 -21.30 -11.51
N TRP A 191 1.39 -20.48 -11.63
CA TRP A 191 1.50 -19.05 -11.90
C TRP A 191 1.39 -18.26 -10.60
N ILE A 192 2.39 -17.42 -10.30
CA ILE A 192 2.48 -16.69 -9.03
C ILE A 192 2.78 -15.22 -9.33
N MET A 193 2.09 -14.33 -8.65
CA MET A 193 2.47 -12.90 -8.65
C MET A 193 3.76 -12.70 -7.85
N LYS A 194 4.69 -11.91 -8.37
CA LYS A 194 5.93 -11.54 -7.64
C LYS A 194 5.64 -10.88 -6.30
N GLU A 195 4.59 -10.09 -6.25
CA GLU A 195 4.13 -9.39 -5.04
C GLU A 195 3.51 -10.32 -3.99
N ALA A 196 3.08 -11.50 -4.42
CA ALA A 196 2.66 -12.58 -3.51
C ALA A 196 3.85 -13.36 -2.92
N GLN A 197 5.06 -12.79 -2.97
CA GLN A 197 6.27 -13.42 -2.40
C GLN A 197 6.15 -13.64 -0.88
N CYS A 198 5.40 -12.81 -0.17
CA CYS A 198 5.01 -13.08 1.22
C CYS A 198 4.16 -14.34 1.38
N LEU A 199 3.48 -14.80 0.33
CA LEU A 199 2.83 -16.11 0.30
C LEU A 199 3.85 -17.27 0.23
N ARG A 200 5.06 -17.00 -0.32
CA ARG A 200 6.14 -18.00 -0.34
C ARG A 200 6.68 -18.30 1.04
N ASP A 201 6.74 -17.29 1.92
CA ASP A 201 7.51 -17.41 3.15
C ASP A 201 6.73 -17.95 4.32
N SER A 202 5.43 -17.74 4.36
CA SER A 202 4.61 -18.11 5.52
C SER A 202 3.47 -19.09 5.25
N ALA A 203 2.84 -19.05 4.06
CA ALA A 203 1.62 -19.82 3.83
C ALA A 203 1.81 -21.10 3.00
N PHE A 204 2.89 -21.18 2.20
CA PHE A 204 3.03 -22.29 1.26
C PHE A 204 4.40 -22.96 1.35
N SER A 205 4.58 -23.76 2.40
CA SER A 205 5.73 -24.67 2.48
C SER A 205 5.84 -25.61 1.26
N PHE A 206 4.72 -25.90 0.58
CA PHE A 206 4.72 -26.68 -0.65
C PHE A 206 5.27 -25.91 -1.86
N CYS A 207 5.19 -24.56 -1.91
CA CYS A 207 5.83 -23.77 -2.95
C CYS A 207 7.36 -23.81 -2.83
N LYS A 208 7.91 -24.01 -1.62
CA LYS A 208 9.35 -24.17 -1.38
C LYS A 208 9.88 -25.54 -1.77
N ALA A 209 9.04 -26.54 -1.74
CA ALA A 209 9.48 -27.93 -1.84
C ALA A 209 9.86 -28.39 -3.25
N ARG A 210 9.44 -27.70 -4.33
CA ARG A 210 9.58 -28.27 -5.69
C ARG A 210 9.90 -27.25 -6.77
N GLY A 211 11.17 -27.02 -6.95
CA GLY A 211 11.82 -25.98 -7.74
C GLY A 211 11.87 -26.15 -9.26
N LYS A 212 10.92 -26.77 -9.93
CA LYS A 212 10.93 -26.86 -11.41
C LYS A 212 9.55 -26.46 -11.96
N GLY A 213 9.45 -25.34 -12.67
CA GLY A 213 8.30 -24.97 -13.47
C GLY A 213 7.47 -23.81 -12.96
N HIS A 214 7.96 -22.98 -12.04
CA HIS A 214 7.19 -21.80 -11.62
C HIS A 214 7.36 -20.63 -12.59
N HIS A 215 6.27 -20.15 -13.15
CA HIS A 215 6.23 -18.88 -13.86
C HIS A 215 5.91 -17.75 -12.89
N ILE A 216 6.78 -16.75 -12.82
CA ILE A 216 6.57 -15.57 -11.97
C ILE A 216 6.00 -14.46 -12.83
N TYR A 217 4.82 -14.00 -12.46
CA TYR A 217 4.20 -12.82 -13.05
C TYR A 217 4.50 -11.60 -12.19
N GLU A 218 5.24 -10.63 -12.75
CA GLU A 218 5.84 -9.54 -11.96
C GLU A 218 4.89 -8.36 -11.65
N ALA A 219 3.86 -8.18 -12.45
CA ALA A 219 2.92 -7.07 -12.27
C ALA A 219 1.52 -7.50 -12.66
N GLY A 220 0.51 -6.93 -12.01
CA GLY A 220 -0.86 -7.13 -12.41
C GLY A 220 -1.81 -7.46 -11.27
N SER A 221 -3.00 -7.88 -11.65
CA SER A 221 -4.07 -8.24 -10.74
C SER A 221 -4.26 -9.76 -10.68
N ILE A 222 -4.96 -10.20 -9.65
CA ILE A 222 -5.39 -11.61 -9.53
C ILE A 222 -6.26 -12.02 -10.73
N GLU A 223 -7.08 -11.10 -11.25
CA GLU A 223 -7.90 -11.34 -12.44
C GLU A 223 -7.05 -11.67 -13.67
N THR A 224 -5.96 -10.94 -13.89
CA THR A 224 -5.03 -11.22 -15.00
C THR A 224 -4.39 -12.60 -14.81
N LEU A 225 -4.03 -12.95 -13.58
CA LEU A 225 -3.45 -14.25 -13.26
C LEU A 225 -4.43 -15.39 -13.56
N ILE A 226 -5.71 -15.24 -13.21
CA ILE A 226 -6.77 -16.19 -13.52
C ILE A 226 -6.92 -16.37 -15.04
N ARG A 227 -6.91 -15.27 -15.81
CA ARG A 227 -6.98 -15.33 -17.28
C ARG A 227 -5.75 -16.02 -17.90
N ILE A 228 -4.57 -15.81 -17.31
CA ILE A 228 -3.36 -16.53 -17.75
C ILE A 228 -3.54 -18.05 -17.54
N VAL A 229 -4.09 -18.47 -16.41
CA VAL A 229 -4.38 -19.88 -16.13
C VAL A 229 -5.43 -20.41 -17.11
N ASP A 230 -6.49 -19.65 -17.39
CA ASP A 230 -7.55 -20.07 -18.34
C ASP A 230 -6.99 -20.34 -19.74
N GLU A 231 -6.05 -19.51 -20.22
CA GLU A 231 -5.49 -19.59 -21.57
C GLU A 231 -4.28 -20.53 -21.67
N ASN A 232 -3.44 -20.60 -20.63
CA ASN A 232 -2.15 -21.30 -20.71
C ASN A 232 -2.12 -22.61 -19.91
N GLY A 233 -3.19 -22.95 -19.20
CA GLY A 233 -3.20 -24.11 -18.32
C GLY A 233 -2.48 -23.88 -17.00
N GLY A 234 -2.38 -24.94 -16.20
CA GLY A 234 -1.77 -24.87 -14.88
C GLY A 234 -2.70 -24.38 -13.79
N TYR A 235 -2.16 -23.75 -12.75
CA TYR A 235 -2.94 -23.30 -11.60
C TYR A 235 -2.34 -22.07 -10.95
N THR A 236 -3.17 -21.41 -10.14
CA THR A 236 -2.76 -20.31 -9.27
C THR A 236 -3.49 -20.37 -7.94
N ILE A 237 -3.12 -19.49 -7.02
CA ILE A 237 -3.72 -19.35 -5.70
C ILE A 237 -4.43 -18.02 -5.62
N ILE A 238 -5.69 -18.08 -5.15
CA ILE A 238 -6.55 -16.91 -5.00
C ILE A 238 -7.06 -16.79 -3.56
N PRO A 239 -7.23 -15.59 -3.03
CA PRO A 239 -7.82 -15.38 -1.72
C PRO A 239 -9.34 -15.60 -1.75
N GLU A 240 -9.90 -16.02 -0.62
CA GLU A 240 -11.34 -16.26 -0.43
C GLU A 240 -12.20 -15.08 -0.85
N MET A 241 -11.76 -13.86 -0.52
CA MET A 241 -12.49 -12.64 -0.85
C MET A 241 -12.57 -12.35 -2.35
N HIS A 242 -11.81 -13.08 -3.17
CA HIS A 242 -11.88 -12.97 -4.64
C HIS A 242 -12.99 -13.87 -5.23
N LEU A 243 -13.43 -14.90 -4.53
CA LEU A 243 -14.41 -15.87 -5.05
C LEU A 243 -15.71 -15.24 -5.61
N PRO A 244 -16.29 -14.20 -4.96
CA PRO A 244 -17.50 -13.55 -5.48
C PRO A 244 -17.32 -12.80 -6.81
N PHE A 245 -16.09 -12.59 -7.26
CA PHE A 245 -15.79 -11.89 -8.52
C PHE A 245 -15.57 -12.85 -9.70
N LEU A 246 -15.57 -14.16 -9.43
CA LEU A 246 -15.45 -15.17 -10.46
C LEU A 246 -16.77 -15.32 -11.21
N SER A 247 -16.69 -15.57 -12.54
CA SER A 247 -17.85 -16.01 -13.32
C SER A 247 -18.28 -17.42 -12.89
N GLU A 248 -19.52 -17.81 -13.21
CA GLU A 248 -20.02 -19.16 -12.91
C GLU A 248 -19.11 -20.27 -13.45
N LYS A 249 -18.58 -20.08 -14.66
CA LYS A 249 -17.61 -21.01 -15.26
C LYS A 249 -16.32 -21.08 -14.45
N GLN A 250 -15.81 -19.96 -14.01
CA GLN A 250 -14.57 -19.89 -13.23
C GLN A 250 -14.74 -20.43 -11.81
N ALA A 251 -15.90 -20.23 -11.20
CA ALA A 251 -16.20 -20.78 -9.88
C ALA A 251 -16.08 -22.31 -9.84
N GLY A 252 -16.42 -23.00 -10.94
CA GLY A 252 -16.23 -24.43 -11.10
C GLY A 252 -14.76 -24.89 -11.07
N ASN A 253 -13.83 -24.00 -11.31
CA ASN A 253 -12.39 -24.26 -11.38
C ASN A 253 -11.67 -24.08 -10.02
N VAL A 254 -12.40 -23.74 -8.96
CA VAL A 254 -11.84 -23.50 -7.63
C VAL A 254 -11.86 -24.78 -6.78
N ARG A 255 -10.78 -24.99 -6.01
CA ARG A 255 -10.70 -26.10 -5.04
C ARG A 255 -10.11 -25.60 -3.72
N GLU A 256 -10.57 -26.21 -2.62
CA GLU A 256 -9.94 -26.05 -1.32
C GLU A 256 -8.57 -26.75 -1.29
N ILE A 257 -7.63 -26.14 -0.57
CA ILE A 257 -6.32 -26.73 -0.33
C ILE A 257 -6.45 -27.70 0.84
N GLN A 258 -6.21 -28.98 0.58
CA GLN A 258 -6.22 -30.02 1.62
C GLN A 258 -4.81 -30.38 2.08
N GLY A 259 -4.69 -30.72 3.37
CA GLY A 259 -3.43 -31.09 4.01
C GLY A 259 -3.06 -30.14 5.16
N ASP A 260 -1.90 -30.41 5.79
CA ASP A 260 -1.38 -29.62 6.91
C ASP A 260 -0.71 -28.31 6.48
N TYR A 261 -1.13 -27.76 5.35
CA TYR A 261 -0.58 -26.53 4.82
C TYR A 261 -1.33 -25.30 5.35
N LEU A 262 -0.60 -24.29 5.77
CA LEU A 262 -1.18 -22.98 6.11
C LEU A 262 -1.76 -22.36 4.85
N SER A 263 -3.07 -22.52 4.68
CA SER A 263 -3.82 -22.01 3.52
C SER A 263 -4.59 -20.73 3.84
N GLN A 264 -4.02 -19.88 4.68
CA GLN A 264 -4.67 -18.62 5.10
C GLN A 264 -3.67 -17.51 5.30
N ARG A 265 -4.15 -16.26 5.17
CA ARG A 265 -3.38 -15.05 5.49
C ARG A 265 -4.16 -14.18 6.46
N ARG A 266 -3.45 -13.50 7.34
CA ARG A 266 -3.98 -12.45 8.20
C ARG A 266 -3.80 -11.11 7.53
N ILE A 267 -4.83 -10.30 7.54
CA ILE A 267 -4.82 -8.93 7.07
C ILE A 267 -4.83 -8.02 8.30
N SER A 268 -3.94 -7.04 8.30
CA SER A 268 -3.77 -6.11 9.42
C SER A 268 -3.80 -4.67 8.93
N LEU A 269 -4.23 -3.79 9.82
CA LEU A 269 -4.09 -2.35 9.71
C LEU A 269 -2.76 -1.94 10.35
N TYR A 270 -2.02 -1.09 9.67
CA TYR A 270 -0.76 -0.52 10.09
C TYR A 270 -0.89 0.98 10.25
N ILE A 271 -0.44 1.49 11.38
CA ILE A 271 -0.38 2.91 11.69
C ILE A 271 0.96 3.23 12.35
N LYS A 272 1.33 4.48 12.40
CA LYS A 272 2.46 4.91 13.21
C LYS A 272 2.14 4.69 14.69
N ASP A 273 3.11 4.26 15.51
CA ASP A 273 2.92 3.92 16.92
C ASP A 273 2.47 5.10 17.79
N ASP A 274 2.81 6.33 17.36
CA ASP A 274 2.39 7.60 17.97
C ASP A 274 1.23 8.28 17.22
N TYR A 275 0.42 7.53 16.45
CA TYR A 275 -0.70 8.06 15.68
C TYR A 275 -1.81 8.62 16.59
N ILE A 276 -2.15 9.89 16.41
CA ILE A 276 -3.06 10.63 17.32
C ILE A 276 -4.51 10.59 16.87
N ARG A 277 -4.79 10.54 15.55
CA ARG A 277 -6.17 10.55 15.04
C ARG A 277 -6.91 9.23 15.30
N GLN A 278 -6.90 8.75 16.54
CA GLN A 278 -7.54 7.48 16.90
C GLN A 278 -9.02 7.45 16.54
N ARG A 279 -9.71 8.60 16.55
CA ARG A 279 -11.12 8.67 16.14
C ARG A 279 -11.31 8.35 14.65
N MET A 280 -10.39 8.76 13.76
CA MET A 280 -10.46 8.41 12.33
C MET A 280 -10.19 6.93 12.05
N LEU A 281 -9.53 6.23 13.00
CA LEU A 281 -9.29 4.79 12.88
C LEU A 281 -10.45 3.96 13.45
N ASN A 282 -11.17 4.50 14.41
CA ASN A 282 -12.31 3.84 15.06
C ASN A 282 -13.63 4.06 14.29
N THR A 283 -13.53 4.63 13.09
CA THR A 283 -14.63 4.86 12.16
C THR A 283 -14.68 3.77 11.10
#